data_898b809de8e41e21eb5d11c97104c064
#
_entry.id   898b809de8e41e21eb5d11c97104c064
#
_cell.length_a   1.000
_cell.length_b   1.000
_cell.length_c   1.000
_cell.angle_alpha   90.00
_cell.angle_beta   90.00
_cell.angle_gamma   90.00
#
_symmetry.space_group_name_H-M   'P 1'
#
loop_
_entity.id
_entity.type
_entity.pdbx_description
1 polymer ?
#
loop_
_entity_poly.entity_id
_entity_poly.type
_entity_poly.pdbx_seq_one_letter_code
_entity_poly.pdbx_strand_id
1 'polypeptide(L)'
;MSEKKTNRRDFLFTATYAVGAVGAGAVIWPMIDQMNPDASVKALASTEVDVSAVNPGKTITVLWRGKPVFIRRRTPEEIAEAKSVKIEDLKHPEKDEDRAKNPEWLVMLGVCTHLGCVPLDQKGDYNGWFCPCHGSHYDTSGRIRKGPAPTNMEIPEYKFVDANTIKIG
;
A
#
# COMPACT_ATOMS: atom_id res chain seq x y z
N MET A 1 5.80 61.28 11.12
CA MET A 1 6.45 59.93 11.36
C MET A 1 7.80 60.23 11.99
N SER A 2 8.01 59.90 13.27
CA SER A 2 9.25 60.16 13.99
C SER A 2 10.28 59.09 13.59
N GLU A 3 11.37 59.50 12.93
CA GLU A 3 12.52 58.60 12.66
C GLU A 3 13.15 58.21 13.97
N LYS A 4 12.97 56.94 14.35
CA LYS A 4 13.63 56.36 15.50
C LYS A 4 15.14 56.22 15.17
N LYS A 5 16.02 57.11 15.68
CA LYS A 5 17.46 56.99 15.51
C LYS A 5 17.91 55.65 16.09
N THR A 6 18.41 54.75 15.21
CA THR A 6 19.02 53.47 15.61
C THR A 6 20.33 53.74 16.37
N ASN A 7 20.41 53.20 17.57
CA ASN A 7 21.53 53.30 18.47
C ASN A 7 22.50 52.12 18.23
N ARG A 8 23.78 52.26 18.56
CA ARG A 8 24.79 51.18 18.49
C ARG A 8 24.32 49.93 19.23
N ARG A 9 23.66 50.11 20.33
CA ARG A 9 23.06 49.02 21.11
C ARG A 9 22.00 48.28 20.32
N ASP A 10 21.06 48.96 19.68
CA ASP A 10 20.00 48.39 18.87
C ASP A 10 20.55 47.60 17.68
N PHE A 11 21.61 48.13 17.05
CA PHE A 11 22.33 47.42 16.00
C PHE A 11 22.97 46.11 16.51
N LEU A 12 23.66 46.14 17.66
CA LEU A 12 24.26 44.92 18.24
C LEU A 12 23.22 43.88 18.60
N PHE A 13 22.09 44.27 19.19
CA PHE A 13 21.00 43.33 19.46
C PHE A 13 20.44 42.74 18.18
N THR A 14 20.15 43.54 17.16
CA THR A 14 19.62 43.05 15.88
C THR A 14 20.60 42.11 15.20
N ALA A 15 21.89 42.45 15.18
CA ALA A 15 22.93 41.57 14.63
C ALA A 15 23.05 40.25 15.38
N THR A 16 22.99 40.28 16.72
CA THR A 16 23.03 39.06 17.54
C THR A 16 21.82 38.17 17.32
N TYR A 17 20.63 38.76 17.27
CA TYR A 17 19.40 37.99 16.98
C TYR A 17 19.45 37.41 15.57
N ALA A 18 19.92 38.13 14.56
CA ALA A 18 20.05 37.63 13.20
C ALA A 18 21.00 36.45 13.10
N VAL A 19 22.22 36.59 13.68
CA VAL A 19 23.19 35.49 13.71
C VAL A 19 22.68 34.31 14.54
N GLY A 20 22.02 34.56 15.67
CA GLY A 20 21.40 33.50 16.49
C GLY A 20 20.30 32.76 15.77
N ALA A 21 19.46 33.46 15.02
CA ALA A 21 18.39 32.85 14.22
C ALA A 21 18.96 31.95 13.08
N VAL A 22 19.99 32.45 12.37
CA VAL A 22 20.68 31.66 11.33
C VAL A 22 21.35 30.44 11.95
N GLY A 23 22.04 30.58 13.08
CA GLY A 23 22.66 29.47 13.80
C GLY A 23 21.65 28.42 14.28
N ALA A 24 20.54 28.87 14.85
CA ALA A 24 19.46 27.98 15.25
C ALA A 24 18.86 27.23 14.04
N GLY A 25 18.61 27.92 12.94
CA GLY A 25 18.13 27.30 11.69
C GLY A 25 19.11 26.26 11.15
N ALA A 26 20.40 26.54 11.17
CA ALA A 26 21.45 25.63 10.72
C ALA A 26 21.56 24.35 11.58
N VAL A 27 21.20 24.41 12.86
CA VAL A 27 21.16 23.24 13.75
C VAL A 27 19.84 22.47 13.62
N ILE A 28 18.72 23.19 13.57
CA ILE A 28 17.39 22.58 13.54
C ILE A 28 17.12 21.88 12.21
N TRP A 29 17.53 22.48 11.08
CA TRP A 29 17.28 21.92 9.76
C TRP A 29 17.78 20.48 9.57
N PRO A 30 19.04 20.12 9.87
CA PRO A 30 19.53 18.75 9.77
C PRO A 30 18.73 17.77 10.67
N MET A 31 18.28 18.22 11.84
CA MET A 31 17.47 17.39 12.73
C MET A 31 16.11 17.06 12.12
N ILE A 32 15.49 18.03 11.43
CA ILE A 32 14.24 17.79 10.69
C ILE A 32 14.51 16.91 9.47
N ASP A 33 15.60 17.16 8.74
CA ASP A 33 15.94 16.43 7.53
C ASP A 33 16.25 14.95 7.80
N GLN A 34 16.80 14.62 8.97
CA GLN A 34 17.00 13.23 9.42
C GLN A 34 15.69 12.43 9.60
N MET A 35 14.56 13.10 9.72
CA MET A 35 13.24 12.43 9.78
C MET A 35 12.72 12.00 8.40
N ASN A 36 13.35 12.47 7.32
CA ASN A 36 13.02 12.06 5.98
C ASN A 36 13.47 10.62 5.72
N PRO A 37 12.67 9.82 4.96
CA PRO A 37 13.09 8.49 4.55
C PRO A 37 14.41 8.53 3.78
N ASP A 38 15.35 7.66 4.12
CA ASP A 38 16.62 7.56 3.42
C ASP A 38 16.49 7.05 1.97
N ALA A 39 17.57 7.11 1.20
CA ALA A 39 17.57 6.71 -0.21
C ALA A 39 17.26 5.22 -0.40
N SER A 40 17.62 4.35 0.56
CA SER A 40 17.36 2.91 0.49
C SER A 40 15.86 2.61 0.65
N VAL A 41 15.19 3.29 1.58
CA VAL A 41 13.74 3.18 1.76
C VAL A 41 12.99 3.70 0.53
N LYS A 42 13.45 4.81 -0.06
CA LYS A 42 12.87 5.35 -1.31
C LYS A 42 13.09 4.40 -2.50
N ALA A 43 14.24 3.77 -2.61
CA ALA A 43 14.56 2.78 -3.66
C ALA A 43 13.66 1.54 -3.57
N LEU A 44 13.24 1.15 -2.36
CA LEU A 44 12.31 0.04 -2.10
C LEU A 44 10.83 0.46 -2.18
N ALA A 45 10.54 1.71 -2.52
CA ALA A 45 9.17 2.23 -2.57
C ALA A 45 8.34 1.59 -3.67
N SER A 46 8.96 1.14 -4.76
CA SER A 46 8.29 0.42 -5.85
C SER A 46 9.03 -0.84 -6.25
N THR A 47 8.29 -1.81 -6.78
CA THR A 47 8.83 -3.07 -7.31
C THR A 47 8.19 -3.34 -8.67
N GLU A 48 9.00 -3.76 -9.66
CA GLU A 48 8.52 -4.21 -10.97
C GLU A 48 8.60 -5.73 -11.02
N VAL A 49 7.52 -6.35 -11.47
CA VAL A 49 7.34 -7.80 -11.48
C VAL A 49 6.99 -8.25 -12.88
N ASP A 50 7.81 -9.16 -13.45
CA ASP A 50 7.48 -9.85 -14.69
C ASP A 50 6.46 -10.97 -14.40
N VAL A 51 5.31 -10.88 -15.05
CA VAL A 51 4.21 -11.83 -14.92
C VAL A 51 4.00 -12.70 -16.15
N SER A 52 4.91 -12.64 -17.14
CA SER A 52 4.82 -13.38 -18.40
C SER A 52 4.72 -14.89 -18.22
N ALA A 53 5.41 -15.44 -17.21
CA ALA A 53 5.43 -16.87 -16.89
C ALA A 53 4.24 -17.33 -16.01
N VAL A 54 3.36 -16.43 -15.59
CA VAL A 54 2.24 -16.79 -14.71
C VAL A 54 1.09 -17.33 -15.55
N ASN A 55 0.80 -18.61 -15.41
CA ASN A 55 -0.33 -19.26 -16.08
C ASN A 55 -1.67 -18.90 -15.44
N PRO A 56 -2.79 -18.93 -16.20
CA PRO A 56 -4.13 -18.77 -15.63
C PRO A 56 -4.38 -19.71 -14.45
N GLY A 57 -5.01 -19.22 -13.38
CA GLY A 57 -5.25 -19.96 -12.14
C GLY A 57 -4.04 -20.09 -11.22
N LYS A 58 -2.93 -19.39 -11.50
CA LYS A 58 -1.74 -19.40 -10.64
C LYS A 58 -1.56 -18.04 -9.94
N THR A 59 -1.00 -18.13 -8.73
CA THR A 59 -0.62 -16.97 -7.93
C THR A 59 0.88 -16.97 -7.73
N ILE A 60 1.51 -15.82 -7.88
CA ILE A 60 2.87 -15.58 -7.41
C ILE A 60 2.84 -14.62 -6.22
N THR A 61 3.85 -14.74 -5.38
CA THR A 61 3.99 -13.88 -4.20
C THR A 61 5.30 -13.11 -4.30
N VAL A 62 5.22 -11.80 -4.20
CA VAL A 62 6.38 -10.90 -4.18
C VAL A 62 6.38 -10.10 -2.88
N LEU A 63 7.54 -9.65 -2.44
CA LEU A 63 7.64 -8.78 -1.28
C LEU A 63 7.67 -7.31 -1.73
N TRP A 64 6.81 -6.51 -1.12
CA TRP A 64 6.79 -5.07 -1.28
C TRP A 64 6.64 -4.40 0.08
N ARG A 65 7.59 -3.54 0.43
CA ARG A 65 7.64 -2.85 1.75
C ARG A 65 7.53 -3.83 2.93
N GLY A 66 8.18 -5.01 2.81
CA GLY A 66 8.17 -6.04 3.84
C GLY A 66 6.85 -6.84 3.98
N LYS A 67 5.86 -6.58 3.13
CA LYS A 67 4.59 -7.31 3.10
C LYS A 67 4.52 -8.19 1.85
N PRO A 68 3.94 -9.40 1.93
CA PRO A 68 3.67 -10.21 0.75
C PRO A 68 2.57 -9.55 -0.09
N VAL A 69 2.76 -9.52 -1.39
CA VAL A 69 1.76 -9.14 -2.39
C VAL A 69 1.45 -10.37 -3.23
N PHE A 70 0.20 -10.73 -3.30
CA PHE A 70 -0.29 -11.78 -4.18
C PHE A 70 -0.64 -11.17 -5.54
N ILE A 71 -0.11 -11.78 -6.59
CA ILE A 71 -0.45 -11.46 -7.99
C ILE A 71 -1.02 -12.75 -8.58
N ARG A 72 -2.33 -12.76 -8.80
CA ARG A 72 -3.04 -13.91 -9.34
C ARG A 72 -3.51 -13.64 -10.75
N ARG A 73 -3.18 -14.55 -11.66
CA ARG A 73 -3.81 -14.59 -12.98
C ARG A 73 -5.09 -15.40 -12.89
N ARG A 74 -6.22 -14.70 -12.87
CA ARG A 74 -7.54 -15.30 -12.67
C ARG A 74 -8.02 -16.04 -13.92
N THR A 75 -8.75 -17.11 -13.71
CA THR A 75 -9.48 -17.81 -14.80
C THR A 75 -10.78 -17.08 -15.11
N PRO A 76 -11.38 -17.32 -16.30
CA PRO A 76 -12.70 -16.78 -16.63
C PRO A 76 -13.79 -17.17 -15.61
N GLU A 77 -13.69 -18.37 -15.06
CA GLU A 77 -14.63 -18.89 -14.04
C GLU A 77 -14.52 -18.09 -12.74
N GLU A 78 -13.31 -17.80 -12.28
CA GLU A 78 -13.06 -17.00 -11.07
C GLU A 78 -13.57 -15.56 -11.25
N ILE A 79 -13.39 -14.98 -12.44
CA ILE A 79 -13.89 -13.65 -12.76
C ILE A 79 -15.42 -13.64 -12.75
N ALA A 80 -16.06 -14.67 -13.35
CA ALA A 80 -17.51 -14.81 -13.36
C ALA A 80 -18.07 -15.00 -11.95
N GLU A 81 -17.42 -15.86 -11.13
CA GLU A 81 -17.79 -16.06 -9.74
C GLU A 81 -17.71 -14.76 -8.94
N ALA A 82 -16.59 -14.02 -9.05
CA ALA A 82 -16.40 -12.75 -8.35
C ALA A 82 -17.47 -11.71 -8.71
N LYS A 83 -17.85 -11.63 -9.99
CA LYS A 83 -18.90 -10.73 -10.49
C LYS A 83 -20.32 -11.15 -10.08
N SER A 84 -20.56 -12.43 -9.89
CA SER A 84 -21.87 -12.96 -9.51
C SER A 84 -22.28 -12.65 -8.06
N VAL A 85 -21.30 -12.29 -7.22
CA VAL A 85 -21.53 -12.00 -5.81
C VAL A 85 -22.30 -10.69 -5.65
N LYS A 86 -23.45 -10.74 -4.98
CA LYS A 86 -24.21 -9.54 -4.66
C LYS A 86 -23.47 -8.69 -3.62
N ILE A 87 -23.38 -7.39 -3.88
CA ILE A 87 -22.66 -6.45 -3.01
C ILE A 87 -23.29 -6.38 -1.61
N GLU A 88 -24.60 -6.49 -1.53
CA GLU A 88 -25.36 -6.51 -0.29
C GLU A 88 -25.06 -7.71 0.63
N ASP A 89 -24.54 -8.82 0.06
CA ASP A 89 -24.14 -10.01 0.81
C ASP A 89 -22.70 -9.91 1.37
N LEU A 90 -21.99 -8.83 1.06
CA LEU A 90 -20.60 -8.62 1.48
C LEU A 90 -20.53 -7.85 2.81
N LYS A 91 -19.70 -8.33 3.73
CA LYS A 91 -19.40 -7.63 4.98
C LYS A 91 -18.75 -6.25 4.75
N HIS A 92 -17.90 -6.16 3.74
CA HIS A 92 -17.27 -4.95 3.28
C HIS A 92 -17.60 -4.80 1.79
N PRO A 93 -18.65 -4.04 1.46
CA PRO A 93 -19.17 -3.92 0.09
C PRO A 93 -18.17 -3.28 -0.85
N GLU A 94 -17.75 -4.01 -1.88
CA GLU A 94 -16.84 -3.55 -2.92
C GLU A 94 -17.02 -4.40 -4.17
N LYS A 95 -17.09 -3.78 -5.34
CA LYS A 95 -17.23 -4.48 -6.60
C LYS A 95 -15.91 -5.12 -7.02
N ASP A 96 -15.98 -6.22 -7.79
CA ASP A 96 -14.79 -6.86 -8.35
C ASP A 96 -14.01 -5.92 -9.28
N GLU A 97 -14.72 -5.13 -10.08
CA GLU A 97 -14.14 -4.18 -11.03
C GLU A 97 -13.37 -3.02 -10.36
N ASP A 98 -13.70 -2.67 -9.11
CA ASP A 98 -12.97 -1.67 -8.34
C ASP A 98 -11.66 -2.23 -7.76
N ARG A 99 -11.57 -3.56 -7.65
CA ARG A 99 -10.42 -4.27 -7.08
C ARG A 99 -9.38 -4.70 -8.11
N ALA A 100 -9.82 -5.00 -9.33
CA ALA A 100 -8.96 -5.49 -10.40
C ALA A 100 -8.97 -4.53 -11.59
N LYS A 101 -7.91 -3.74 -11.78
CA LYS A 101 -7.74 -2.82 -12.92
C LYS A 101 -7.79 -3.53 -14.28
N ASN A 102 -7.34 -4.77 -14.32
CA ASN A 102 -7.52 -5.71 -15.42
C ASN A 102 -8.21 -6.94 -14.85
N PRO A 103 -9.37 -7.37 -15.37
CA PRO A 103 -10.13 -8.51 -14.83
C PRO A 103 -9.31 -9.79 -14.70
N GLU A 104 -8.34 -10.02 -15.57
CA GLU A 104 -7.45 -11.19 -15.55
C GLU A 104 -6.46 -11.17 -14.38
N TRP A 105 -6.11 -9.98 -13.86
CA TRP A 105 -5.06 -9.82 -12.88
C TRP A 105 -5.58 -9.22 -11.57
N LEU A 106 -5.52 -10.01 -10.50
CA LEU A 106 -5.78 -9.53 -9.15
C LEU A 106 -4.46 -9.34 -8.41
N VAL A 107 -4.22 -8.10 -7.98
CA VAL A 107 -3.02 -7.71 -7.22
C VAL A 107 -3.47 -7.20 -5.87
N MET A 108 -3.06 -7.86 -4.78
CA MET A 108 -3.48 -7.48 -3.43
C MET A 108 -2.42 -7.82 -2.38
N LEU A 109 -2.44 -7.13 -1.26
CA LEU A 109 -1.61 -7.49 -0.12
C LEU A 109 -2.05 -8.85 0.43
N GLY A 110 -1.13 -9.79 0.49
CA GLY A 110 -1.34 -11.14 1.04
C GLY A 110 -1.35 -11.14 2.58
N VAL A 111 -2.11 -10.20 3.16
CA VAL A 111 -2.17 -9.96 4.60
C VAL A 111 -3.61 -9.96 5.06
N CYS A 112 -3.94 -10.87 5.98
CA CYS A 112 -5.26 -10.95 6.59
C CYS A 112 -5.55 -9.69 7.42
N THR A 113 -6.67 -9.05 7.16
CA THR A 113 -7.07 -7.79 7.81
C THR A 113 -7.51 -7.96 9.27
N HIS A 114 -7.54 -9.20 9.78
CA HIS A 114 -7.78 -9.45 11.21
C HIS A 114 -6.54 -9.10 12.06
N LEU A 115 -5.46 -9.86 11.95
CA LEU A 115 -4.23 -9.69 12.73
C LEU A 115 -2.95 -9.94 11.91
N GLY A 116 -2.98 -9.75 10.60
CA GLY A 116 -1.79 -9.72 9.75
C GLY A 116 -1.23 -11.07 9.31
N CYS A 117 -1.90 -12.21 9.56
CA CYS A 117 -1.44 -13.50 9.05
C CYS A 117 -1.49 -13.55 7.51
N VAL A 118 -0.64 -14.37 6.91
CA VAL A 118 -0.65 -14.61 5.46
C VAL A 118 -1.70 -15.68 5.13
N PRO A 119 -2.75 -15.37 4.35
CA PRO A 119 -3.75 -16.35 3.96
C PRO A 119 -3.21 -17.38 2.95
N LEU A 120 -3.79 -18.57 2.99
CA LEU A 120 -3.50 -19.65 2.05
C LEU A 120 -4.32 -19.48 0.78
N ASP A 121 -3.68 -19.60 -0.38
CA ASP A 121 -4.28 -19.51 -1.70
C ASP A 121 -5.16 -20.74 -2.01
N GLN A 122 -6.25 -20.54 -2.75
CA GLN A 122 -7.19 -21.57 -3.18
C GLN A 122 -7.69 -22.48 -2.04
N LYS A 123 -7.97 -21.88 -0.90
CA LYS A 123 -8.49 -22.56 0.29
C LYS A 123 -9.71 -21.84 0.83
N GLY A 124 -10.49 -22.56 1.64
CA GLY A 124 -11.70 -22.04 2.26
C GLY A 124 -12.96 -22.29 1.43
N ASP A 125 -14.09 -21.73 1.89
CA ASP A 125 -15.44 -22.07 1.38
C ASP A 125 -15.81 -21.28 0.10
N TYR A 126 -14.96 -20.34 -0.35
CA TYR A 126 -15.26 -19.40 -1.43
C TYR A 126 -14.20 -19.38 -2.53
N ASN A 127 -13.49 -20.48 -2.76
CA ASN A 127 -12.50 -20.69 -3.83
C ASN A 127 -11.37 -19.63 -3.90
N GLY A 128 -11.23 -18.78 -2.87
CA GLY A 128 -10.27 -17.69 -2.80
C GLY A 128 -9.16 -17.98 -1.80
N TRP A 129 -9.13 -17.22 -0.71
CA TRP A 129 -8.07 -17.32 0.30
C TRP A 129 -8.63 -17.64 1.68
N PHE A 130 -7.90 -18.47 2.41
CA PHE A 130 -8.24 -18.88 3.77
C PHE A 130 -7.14 -18.49 4.74
N CYS A 131 -7.48 -17.77 5.79
CA CYS A 131 -6.57 -17.47 6.88
C CYS A 131 -6.74 -18.51 8.00
N PRO A 132 -5.77 -19.43 8.21
CA PRO A 132 -5.91 -20.51 9.19
C PRO A 132 -5.80 -20.04 10.64
N CYS A 133 -5.26 -18.82 10.87
CA CYS A 133 -5.05 -18.31 12.23
C CYS A 133 -6.37 -18.20 13.01
N HIS A 134 -7.43 -17.69 12.40
CA HIS A 134 -8.73 -17.49 13.07
C HIS A 134 -9.93 -17.74 12.13
N GLY A 135 -9.72 -18.40 11.00
CA GLY A 135 -10.79 -18.86 10.13
C GLY A 135 -11.45 -17.73 9.31
N SER A 136 -10.70 -16.74 8.82
CA SER A 136 -11.22 -15.79 7.84
C SER A 136 -11.17 -16.38 6.44
N HIS A 137 -12.29 -16.31 5.71
CA HIS A 137 -12.43 -16.76 4.33
C HIS A 137 -12.66 -15.58 3.41
N TYR A 138 -11.91 -15.51 2.35
CA TYR A 138 -12.00 -14.50 1.30
C TYR A 138 -12.38 -15.17 -0.02
N ASP A 139 -13.10 -14.47 -0.87
CA ASP A 139 -13.50 -14.96 -2.19
C ASP A 139 -12.40 -14.77 -3.26
N THR A 140 -12.70 -15.12 -4.50
CA THR A 140 -11.80 -15.02 -5.67
C THR A 140 -11.39 -13.60 -6.03
N SER A 141 -12.00 -12.59 -5.40
CA SER A 141 -11.62 -11.17 -5.49
C SER A 141 -10.93 -10.65 -4.21
N GLY A 142 -10.64 -11.52 -3.23
CA GLY A 142 -10.03 -11.13 -1.95
C GLY A 142 -10.98 -10.36 -1.03
N ARG A 143 -12.32 -10.49 -1.22
CA ARG A 143 -13.32 -9.87 -0.35
C ARG A 143 -13.65 -10.79 0.80
N ILE A 144 -13.77 -10.23 2.00
CA ILE A 144 -14.12 -11.01 3.19
C ILE A 144 -15.55 -11.53 3.12
N ARG A 145 -15.71 -12.84 3.28
CA ARG A 145 -16.99 -13.54 3.25
C ARG A 145 -17.37 -14.10 4.63
N LYS A 146 -16.41 -14.62 5.38
CA LYS A 146 -16.64 -15.28 6.67
C LYS A 146 -15.43 -15.09 7.59
N GLY A 147 -15.67 -15.11 8.89
CA GLY A 147 -14.63 -15.06 9.92
C GLY A 147 -14.45 -13.66 10.52
N PRO A 148 -13.42 -13.48 11.37
CA PRO A 148 -13.27 -12.28 12.18
C PRO A 148 -12.67 -11.08 11.44
N ALA A 149 -12.09 -11.26 10.24
CA ALA A 149 -11.52 -10.15 9.47
C ALA A 149 -12.60 -9.06 9.21
N PRO A 150 -12.29 -7.77 9.48
CA PRO A 150 -13.27 -6.70 9.36
C PRO A 150 -13.45 -6.21 7.91
N THR A 151 -12.40 -6.28 7.08
CA THR A 151 -12.38 -5.70 5.74
C THR A 151 -11.81 -6.68 4.71
N ASN A 152 -11.99 -6.34 3.43
CA ASN A 152 -11.35 -7.03 2.31
C ASN A 152 -9.83 -6.92 2.40
N MET A 153 -9.11 -7.84 1.75
CA MET A 153 -7.65 -7.69 1.58
C MET A 153 -7.35 -6.43 0.79
N GLU A 154 -6.32 -5.70 1.19
CA GLU A 154 -5.97 -4.39 0.64
C GLU A 154 -5.42 -4.51 -0.79
N ILE A 155 -5.83 -3.60 -1.67
CA ILE A 155 -5.27 -3.45 -3.01
C ILE A 155 -4.19 -2.37 -2.94
N PRO A 156 -2.91 -2.70 -3.19
CA PRO A 156 -1.85 -1.70 -3.23
C PRO A 156 -1.99 -0.82 -4.46
N GLU A 157 -1.34 0.33 -4.45
CA GLU A 157 -1.16 1.08 -5.69
C GLU A 157 -0.30 0.27 -6.66
N TYR A 158 -0.81 0.02 -7.85
CA TYR A 158 -0.08 -0.66 -8.91
C TYR A 158 -0.50 -0.19 -10.29
N LYS A 159 0.35 -0.41 -11.28
CA LYS A 159 0.04 -0.16 -12.69
C LYS A 159 0.70 -1.21 -13.59
N PHE A 160 0.11 -1.42 -14.76
CA PHE A 160 0.76 -2.16 -15.83
C PHE A 160 1.73 -1.23 -16.56
N VAL A 161 2.99 -1.59 -16.63
CA VAL A 161 4.02 -0.89 -17.40
C VAL A 161 3.92 -1.30 -18.87
N ASP A 162 3.70 -2.59 -19.07
CA ASP A 162 3.42 -3.22 -20.35
C ASP A 162 2.50 -4.44 -20.16
N ALA A 163 2.33 -5.28 -21.19
CA ALA A 163 1.46 -6.46 -21.15
C ALA A 163 1.93 -7.52 -20.12
N ASN A 164 3.20 -7.53 -19.76
CA ASN A 164 3.82 -8.57 -18.94
C ASN A 164 4.46 -8.04 -17.67
N THR A 165 4.44 -6.73 -17.43
CA THR A 165 5.12 -6.11 -16.28
C THR A 165 4.16 -5.30 -15.43
N ILE A 166 4.09 -5.67 -14.15
CA ILE A 166 3.31 -4.94 -13.13
C ILE A 166 4.28 -4.20 -12.22
N LYS A 167 4.08 -2.89 -12.08
CA LYS A 167 4.77 -2.05 -11.11
C LYS A 167 3.87 -1.81 -9.91
N ILE A 168 4.37 -2.09 -8.71
CA ILE A 168 3.69 -1.92 -7.43
C ILE A 168 4.38 -0.78 -6.68
N GLY A 169 3.63 0.25 -6.26
CA GLY A 169 4.13 1.45 -5.60
C GLY A 169 4.48 2.60 -6.52
#